data_790f506a9dd09b6816c4df7ac0b7d26c
#
_entry.id   790f506a9dd09b6816c4df7ac0b7d26c
#
_cell.length_a   1.000
_cell.length_b   1.000
_cell.length_c   1.000
_cell.angle_alpha   90.00
_cell.angle_beta   90.00
_cell.angle_gamma   90.00
#
_symmetry.space_group_name_H-M   'P 1'
#
loop_
_entity.id
_entity.type
_entity.pdbx_description
1 polymer ?
#
loop_
_entity_poly.entity_id
_entity_poly.type
_entity_poly.pdbx_seq_one_letter_code
_entity_poly.pdbx_strand_id
1 'polypeptide(L)'
;MRRMRTPLIILLLVYFFSILAMISVPGMDPDGNRFHMSFLDAAYFMAILQTTIGFGEIPYSFTAAQRMVVYWLLLPNVVAWLYSIGTLLGLILDKQFQAAFHRSRFSWQVRGIKEPFYIVCGLGNTGYMTVAGLLARGIHAVVIEFDESTVRHMMLNDKFAHVPALAGRGGDRANLELAGLNRKNCIGVIATTNNNQVNLTIAITVKLLRPDLVVLARSEAQRVCDNMASFDTDLIVNPYQIFAERISLALSSPIKFLVQDWLISVPGTKLREAIEPPRGPWIVCGAGRFGARVVEQLEVNSLPVTVVDVHPDRLPAYEKAVLGRGTEAHTLEEAGIADAEGIVAATGDDIDNLSIIMTARQLNPRLFFIARQEQREHAALFASSKADLIARRSRIVARQMLSFVTTPLLQSFMQHLIRSDDSFAERTAARLNDVLDNRAPSIWVFELKGEIARNLRFVRAQTSKVTLEHIIRNSRSEENELLPCVCLTLERGAQRVFLPDKDTELQIHDRLLFAGRGLARRQILWTLMDSHSLLVNTSGKHLPRGALWRWLSQRSR
;
A
#
# COMPACT_ATOMS: atom_id res chain seq x y z
N MET A 1 -23.58 27.29 -2.49
CA MET A 1 -25.04 27.43 -2.65
C MET A 1 -25.58 28.85 -2.40
N ARG A 2 -25.12 29.64 -1.40
CA ARG A 2 -25.62 31.00 -1.21
C ARG A 2 -25.44 31.93 -2.42
N ARG A 3 -24.31 31.83 -3.15
CA ARG A 3 -24.02 32.64 -4.35
C ARG A 3 -24.96 32.38 -5.53
N MET A 4 -25.58 31.20 -5.64
CA MET A 4 -26.55 30.86 -6.70
C MET A 4 -27.97 31.35 -6.44
N ARG A 5 -28.32 31.71 -5.19
CA ARG A 5 -29.68 32.10 -4.86
C ARG A 5 -30.10 33.38 -5.59
N THR A 6 -29.23 34.40 -5.58
CA THR A 6 -29.57 35.69 -6.20
C THR A 6 -29.78 35.60 -7.71
N PRO A 7 -28.85 35.01 -8.52
CA PRO A 7 -29.07 34.84 -9.95
C PRO A 7 -30.34 34.03 -10.27
N LEU A 8 -30.58 32.96 -9.53
CA LEU A 8 -31.72 32.06 -9.76
C LEU A 8 -33.07 32.76 -9.41
N ILE A 9 -33.09 33.52 -8.32
CA ILE A 9 -34.28 34.32 -7.95
C ILE A 9 -34.55 35.40 -9.00
N ILE A 10 -33.52 36.13 -9.46
CA ILE A 10 -33.64 37.15 -10.52
C ILE A 10 -34.20 36.50 -11.79
N LEU A 11 -33.63 35.37 -12.21
CA LEU A 11 -34.07 34.63 -13.39
C LEU A 11 -35.52 34.23 -13.30
N LEU A 12 -35.95 33.65 -12.18
CA LEU A 12 -37.33 33.23 -11.94
C LEU A 12 -38.30 34.41 -11.90
N LEU A 13 -37.92 35.52 -11.26
CA LEU A 13 -38.76 36.71 -11.20
C LEU A 13 -38.92 37.34 -12.58
N VAL A 14 -37.84 37.54 -13.33
CA VAL A 14 -37.88 38.08 -14.69
C VAL A 14 -38.75 37.18 -15.58
N TYR A 15 -38.55 35.87 -15.52
CA TYR A 15 -39.33 34.90 -16.29
C TYR A 15 -40.82 34.95 -15.93
N PHE A 16 -41.15 34.95 -14.63
CA PHE A 16 -42.54 35.04 -14.14
C PHE A 16 -43.25 36.33 -14.61
N PHE A 17 -42.61 37.49 -14.40
CA PHE A 17 -43.17 38.75 -14.82
C PHE A 17 -43.31 38.86 -16.33
N SER A 18 -42.39 38.28 -17.09
CA SER A 18 -42.45 38.26 -18.54
C SER A 18 -43.61 37.42 -19.08
N ILE A 19 -43.86 36.26 -18.47
CA ILE A 19 -45.01 35.43 -18.80
C ILE A 19 -46.33 36.19 -18.49
N LEU A 20 -46.39 36.81 -17.31
CA LEU A 20 -47.58 37.56 -16.91
C LEU A 20 -47.86 38.74 -17.87
N ALA A 21 -46.82 39.46 -18.28
CA ALA A 21 -46.95 40.55 -19.23
C ALA A 21 -47.47 40.06 -20.60
N MET A 22 -46.96 38.93 -21.11
CA MET A 22 -47.39 38.35 -22.38
C MET A 22 -48.84 37.86 -22.35
N ILE A 23 -49.30 37.29 -21.25
CA ILE A 23 -50.71 36.87 -21.07
C ILE A 23 -51.65 38.07 -21.02
N SER A 24 -51.19 39.18 -20.43
CA SER A 24 -52.01 40.37 -20.22
C SER A 24 -52.33 41.16 -21.50
N VAL A 25 -51.49 40.98 -22.54
CA VAL A 25 -51.66 41.72 -23.80
C VAL A 25 -52.43 40.91 -24.83
N PRO A 26 -53.58 41.44 -25.33
CA PRO A 26 -54.36 40.69 -26.30
C PRO A 26 -53.68 40.56 -27.66
N GLY A 27 -53.71 39.34 -28.19
CA GLY A 27 -53.28 38.97 -29.53
C GLY A 27 -54.47 38.94 -30.50
N MET A 28 -54.14 38.59 -31.78
CA MET A 28 -55.12 38.35 -32.83
C MET A 28 -54.90 36.99 -33.46
N ASP A 29 -55.98 36.20 -33.61
CA ASP A 29 -55.92 34.92 -34.30
C ASP A 29 -55.90 35.10 -35.83
N PRO A 30 -55.66 34.08 -36.65
CA PRO A 30 -55.75 34.19 -38.11
C PRO A 30 -57.14 34.63 -38.64
N ASP A 31 -58.16 34.42 -37.85
CA ASP A 31 -59.53 34.78 -38.20
C ASP A 31 -59.91 36.21 -37.77
N GLY A 32 -58.96 36.96 -37.15
CA GLY A 32 -59.16 38.35 -36.75
C GLY A 32 -59.82 38.54 -35.36
N ASN A 33 -60.03 37.47 -34.59
CA ASN A 33 -60.60 37.56 -33.25
C ASN A 33 -59.51 37.89 -32.21
N ARG A 34 -59.87 38.64 -31.17
CA ARG A 34 -58.95 38.89 -30.04
C ARG A 34 -58.89 37.66 -29.16
N PHE A 35 -57.61 37.25 -28.82
CA PHE A 35 -57.35 36.19 -27.85
C PHE A 35 -56.28 36.64 -26.86
N HIS A 36 -56.17 35.97 -25.71
CA HIS A 36 -55.08 36.09 -24.78
C HIS A 36 -54.25 34.80 -24.84
N MET A 37 -52.93 34.93 -24.84
CA MET A 37 -52.03 33.75 -24.84
C MET A 37 -52.34 32.88 -23.63
N SER A 38 -52.33 31.58 -23.83
CA SER A 38 -52.35 30.64 -22.71
C SER A 38 -51.05 30.75 -21.90
N PHE A 39 -51.12 30.35 -20.63
CA PHE A 39 -49.92 30.30 -19.79
C PHE A 39 -48.80 29.45 -20.44
N LEU A 40 -49.19 28.32 -21.06
CA LEU A 40 -48.26 27.42 -21.70
C LEU A 40 -47.56 28.06 -22.92
N ASP A 41 -48.32 28.75 -23.77
CA ASP A 41 -47.77 29.41 -24.94
C ASP A 41 -46.84 30.57 -24.57
N ALA A 42 -47.25 31.37 -23.57
CA ALA A 42 -46.42 32.46 -23.05
C ALA A 42 -45.14 31.94 -22.39
N ALA A 43 -45.25 30.86 -21.61
CA ALA A 43 -44.07 30.25 -20.98
C ALA A 43 -43.13 29.63 -22.03
N TYR A 44 -43.68 28.94 -23.03
CA TYR A 44 -42.88 28.38 -24.12
C TYR A 44 -42.19 29.48 -24.95
N PHE A 45 -42.93 30.53 -25.34
CA PHE A 45 -42.34 31.66 -26.05
C PHE A 45 -41.24 32.35 -25.23
N MET A 46 -41.46 32.61 -23.93
CA MET A 46 -40.43 33.20 -23.08
C MET A 46 -39.21 32.29 -22.92
N ALA A 47 -39.37 30.96 -22.87
CA ALA A 47 -38.28 30.03 -22.79
C ALA A 47 -37.38 30.07 -24.05
N ILE A 48 -37.97 30.11 -25.26
CA ILE A 48 -37.19 30.18 -26.50
C ILE A 48 -36.59 31.57 -26.73
N LEU A 49 -37.24 32.64 -26.25
CA LEU A 49 -36.71 33.99 -26.26
C LEU A 49 -35.48 34.12 -25.33
N GLN A 50 -35.61 33.64 -24.11
CA GLN A 50 -34.59 33.71 -23.06
C GLN A 50 -33.32 32.87 -23.40
N THR A 51 -33.53 31.69 -23.99
CA THR A 51 -32.44 30.81 -24.46
C THR A 51 -31.85 31.23 -25.81
N THR A 52 -32.36 32.34 -26.39
CA THR A 52 -31.92 32.90 -27.69
C THR A 52 -32.09 31.94 -28.88
N ILE A 53 -33.00 30.95 -28.79
CA ILE A 53 -33.28 29.99 -29.88
C ILE A 53 -34.10 30.66 -31.00
N GLY A 54 -35.10 31.46 -30.66
CA GLY A 54 -35.79 32.36 -31.59
C GLY A 54 -36.59 31.68 -32.71
N PHE A 55 -37.50 30.75 -32.40
CA PHE A 55 -38.38 30.11 -33.40
C PHE A 55 -39.40 31.05 -34.04
N GLY A 56 -39.46 32.29 -33.61
CA GLY A 56 -40.41 33.28 -34.13
C GLY A 56 -41.63 33.51 -33.21
N GLU A 57 -42.66 34.17 -33.75
CA GLU A 57 -43.87 34.52 -33.02
C GLU A 57 -44.81 33.31 -32.90
N ILE A 58 -45.22 32.98 -31.68
CA ILE A 58 -45.99 31.78 -31.36
C ILE A 58 -47.11 32.17 -30.38
N PRO A 59 -48.36 31.66 -30.48
CA PRO A 59 -48.87 30.67 -31.46
C PRO A 59 -49.24 31.30 -32.82
N TYR A 60 -49.42 32.61 -32.87
CA TYR A 60 -49.75 33.37 -34.07
C TYR A 60 -48.85 34.59 -34.18
N SER A 61 -48.94 35.30 -35.35
CA SER A 61 -48.22 36.56 -35.55
C SER A 61 -48.64 37.62 -34.52
N PHE A 62 -47.66 38.27 -33.92
CA PHE A 62 -47.88 39.22 -32.84
C PHE A 62 -48.45 40.54 -33.32
N THR A 63 -49.37 41.08 -32.53
CA THR A 63 -49.84 42.45 -32.70
C THR A 63 -48.73 43.47 -32.39
N ALA A 64 -48.89 44.73 -32.84
CA ALA A 64 -47.93 45.78 -32.53
C ALA A 64 -47.77 45.99 -31.01
N ALA A 65 -48.81 45.80 -30.22
CA ALA A 65 -48.77 45.88 -28.76
C ALA A 65 -47.94 44.74 -28.16
N GLN A 66 -48.12 43.50 -28.62
CA GLN A 66 -47.34 42.35 -28.17
C GLN A 66 -45.85 42.50 -28.55
N ARG A 67 -45.53 42.95 -29.78
CA ARG A 67 -44.14 43.23 -30.21
C ARG A 67 -43.50 44.30 -29.34
N MET A 68 -44.22 45.35 -28.96
CA MET A 68 -43.69 46.39 -28.06
C MET A 68 -43.38 45.81 -26.66
N VAL A 69 -44.21 44.94 -26.13
CA VAL A 69 -43.96 44.27 -24.85
C VAL A 69 -42.74 43.36 -24.96
N VAL A 70 -42.64 42.53 -26.00
CA VAL A 70 -41.50 41.68 -26.24
C VAL A 70 -40.21 42.50 -26.36
N TYR A 71 -40.22 43.65 -27.04
CA TYR A 71 -39.08 44.54 -27.16
C TYR A 71 -38.51 44.98 -25.79
N TRP A 72 -39.39 45.37 -24.87
CA TRP A 72 -38.99 45.74 -23.51
C TRP A 72 -38.59 44.55 -22.61
N LEU A 73 -39.16 43.38 -22.84
CA LEU A 73 -38.85 42.16 -22.08
C LEU A 73 -37.59 41.46 -22.58
N LEU A 74 -37.16 41.67 -23.82
CA LEU A 74 -36.05 40.96 -24.43
C LEU A 74 -34.75 41.18 -23.62
N LEU A 75 -34.37 42.44 -23.38
CA LEU A 75 -33.11 42.78 -22.72
C LEU A 75 -33.05 42.24 -21.27
N PRO A 76 -34.03 42.43 -20.40
CA PRO A 76 -34.04 41.87 -19.05
C PRO A 76 -33.94 40.33 -19.04
N ASN A 77 -34.64 39.64 -19.95
CA ASN A 77 -34.64 38.18 -20.02
C ASN A 77 -33.25 37.66 -20.45
N VAL A 78 -32.67 38.22 -21.50
CA VAL A 78 -31.34 37.81 -21.96
C VAL A 78 -30.26 38.10 -20.91
N VAL A 79 -30.30 39.26 -20.27
CA VAL A 79 -29.36 39.63 -19.21
C VAL A 79 -29.49 38.70 -18.01
N ALA A 80 -30.71 38.42 -17.55
CA ALA A 80 -30.96 37.50 -16.43
C ALA A 80 -30.45 36.08 -16.74
N TRP A 81 -30.64 35.61 -17.97
CA TRP A 81 -30.16 34.31 -18.44
C TRP A 81 -28.65 34.25 -18.48
N LEU A 82 -27.97 35.20 -19.13
CA LEU A 82 -26.52 35.27 -19.22
C LEU A 82 -25.87 35.42 -17.84
N TYR A 83 -26.47 36.22 -16.94
CA TYR A 83 -25.98 36.34 -15.56
C TYR A 83 -26.09 35.02 -14.79
N SER A 84 -27.17 34.29 -14.95
CA SER A 84 -27.38 33.00 -14.28
C SER A 84 -26.42 31.93 -14.79
N ILE A 85 -26.28 31.80 -16.12
CA ILE A 85 -25.29 30.85 -16.71
C ILE A 85 -23.86 31.25 -16.36
N GLY A 86 -23.49 32.53 -16.48
CA GLY A 86 -22.16 33.00 -16.13
C GLY A 86 -21.81 32.71 -14.66
N THR A 87 -22.78 32.89 -13.75
CA THR A 87 -22.57 32.55 -12.34
C THR A 87 -22.44 31.05 -12.10
N LEU A 88 -23.23 30.23 -12.82
CA LEU A 88 -23.14 28.76 -12.75
C LEU A 88 -21.78 28.27 -13.21
N LEU A 89 -21.32 28.75 -14.38
CA LEU A 89 -20.00 28.41 -14.91
C LEU A 89 -18.88 28.88 -13.97
N GLY A 90 -18.99 30.13 -13.45
CA GLY A 90 -18.06 30.66 -12.45
C GLY A 90 -17.99 29.81 -11.19
N LEU A 91 -19.13 29.26 -10.73
CA LEU A 91 -19.16 28.35 -9.58
C LEU A 91 -18.47 27.01 -9.87
N ILE A 92 -18.71 26.44 -11.06
CA ILE A 92 -18.08 25.16 -11.47
C ILE A 92 -16.56 25.31 -11.57
N LEU A 93 -16.08 26.47 -12.02
CA LEU A 93 -14.66 26.80 -12.15
C LEU A 93 -14.02 27.26 -10.83
N ASP A 94 -14.83 27.56 -9.80
CA ASP A 94 -14.32 28.01 -8.50
C ASP A 94 -13.55 26.87 -7.80
N LYS A 95 -12.26 27.11 -7.55
CA LYS A 95 -11.36 26.14 -6.86
C LYS A 95 -11.88 25.73 -5.49
N GLN A 96 -12.52 26.64 -4.74
CA GLN A 96 -13.07 26.32 -3.42
C GLN A 96 -14.28 25.39 -3.52
N PHE A 97 -15.12 25.60 -4.53
CA PHE A 97 -16.25 24.72 -4.80
C PHE A 97 -15.80 23.32 -5.23
N GLN A 98 -14.82 23.24 -6.13
CA GLN A 98 -14.22 21.97 -6.55
C GLN A 98 -13.61 21.24 -5.35
N ALA A 99 -12.82 21.94 -4.51
CA ALA A 99 -12.24 21.33 -3.31
C ALA A 99 -13.31 20.80 -2.33
N ALA A 100 -14.39 21.57 -2.10
CA ALA A 100 -15.51 21.13 -1.25
C ALA A 100 -16.24 19.93 -1.85
N PHE A 101 -16.43 19.90 -3.16
CA PHE A 101 -17.03 18.78 -3.88
C PHE A 101 -16.18 17.52 -3.77
N HIS A 102 -14.87 17.63 -4.02
CA HIS A 102 -13.93 16.52 -3.87
C HIS A 102 -13.89 15.98 -2.43
N ARG A 103 -13.88 16.85 -1.42
CA ARG A 103 -13.96 16.43 0.00
C ARG A 103 -15.26 15.70 0.32
N SER A 104 -16.39 16.18 -0.19
CA SER A 104 -17.68 15.54 0.02
C SER A 104 -17.74 14.16 -0.64
N ARG A 105 -17.27 14.05 -1.90
CA ARG A 105 -17.17 12.77 -2.63
C ARG A 105 -16.27 11.79 -1.91
N PHE A 106 -15.09 12.23 -1.48
CA PHE A 106 -14.15 11.43 -0.70
C PHE A 106 -14.81 10.88 0.58
N SER A 107 -15.44 11.75 1.38
CA SER A 107 -16.13 11.33 2.60
C SER A 107 -17.23 10.30 2.31
N TRP A 108 -17.95 10.46 1.20
CA TRP A 108 -18.99 9.49 0.78
C TRP A 108 -18.37 8.14 0.39
N GLN A 109 -17.27 8.12 -0.37
CA GLN A 109 -16.54 6.90 -0.72
C GLN A 109 -16.03 6.18 0.53
N VAL A 110 -15.42 6.91 1.47
CA VAL A 110 -14.92 6.34 2.74
C VAL A 110 -16.07 5.73 3.57
N ARG A 111 -17.23 6.40 3.61
CA ARG A 111 -18.42 5.86 4.29
C ARG A 111 -18.95 4.57 3.65
N GLY A 112 -18.74 4.39 2.37
CA GLY A 112 -19.13 3.19 1.63
C GLY A 112 -18.31 1.94 1.95
N ILE A 113 -17.10 2.08 2.50
CA ILE A 113 -16.25 0.94 2.88
C ILE A 113 -16.86 0.27 4.11
N LYS A 114 -17.20 -0.99 4.01
CA LYS A 114 -17.72 -1.82 5.13
C LYS A 114 -16.64 -2.72 5.72
N GLU A 115 -15.69 -3.13 4.90
CA GLU A 115 -14.57 -3.98 5.25
C GLU A 115 -13.53 -3.22 6.08
N PRO A 116 -12.65 -3.94 6.81
CA PRO A 116 -11.51 -3.34 7.51
C PRO A 116 -10.56 -2.62 6.54
N PHE A 117 -10.09 -1.44 6.92
CA PHE A 117 -9.20 -0.64 6.09
C PHE A 117 -8.10 0.07 6.89
N TYR A 118 -7.02 0.42 6.20
CA TYR A 118 -5.94 1.27 6.70
C TYR A 118 -5.99 2.66 6.07
N ILE A 119 -5.65 3.68 6.85
CA ILE A 119 -5.38 5.03 6.33
C ILE A 119 -3.88 5.12 6.02
N VAL A 120 -3.53 5.42 4.78
CA VAL A 120 -2.15 5.60 4.34
C VAL A 120 -1.88 7.09 4.10
N CYS A 121 -0.99 7.67 4.90
CA CYS A 121 -0.58 9.06 4.80
C CYS A 121 0.76 9.18 4.08
N GLY A 122 0.74 9.80 2.89
CA GLY A 122 1.87 9.91 1.97
C GLY A 122 1.81 8.86 0.85
N LEU A 123 1.79 9.32 -0.41
CA LEU A 123 1.70 8.48 -1.61
C LEU A 123 2.97 8.55 -2.48
N GLY A 124 4.12 8.89 -1.90
CA GLY A 124 5.40 8.71 -2.56
C GLY A 124 5.68 7.22 -2.86
N ASN A 125 6.88 6.89 -3.32
CA ASN A 125 7.24 5.50 -3.70
C ASN A 125 6.90 4.45 -2.62
N THR A 126 7.10 4.77 -1.35
CA THR A 126 6.78 3.86 -0.23
C THR A 126 5.27 3.68 -0.08
N GLY A 127 4.52 4.77 -0.03
CA GLY A 127 3.05 4.72 0.12
C GLY A 127 2.38 4.02 -1.03
N TYR A 128 2.80 4.31 -2.27
CA TYR A 128 2.32 3.62 -3.47
C TYR A 128 2.51 2.09 -3.37
N MET A 129 3.72 1.65 -2.99
CA MET A 129 4.00 0.22 -2.82
C MET A 129 3.19 -0.40 -1.68
N THR A 130 2.97 0.35 -0.59
CA THR A 130 2.18 -0.10 0.55
C THR A 130 0.71 -0.26 0.18
N VAL A 131 0.11 0.74 -0.48
CA VAL A 131 -1.28 0.66 -0.97
C VAL A 131 -1.45 -0.50 -1.94
N ALA A 132 -0.57 -0.61 -2.95
CA ALA A 132 -0.60 -1.73 -3.90
C ALA A 132 -0.49 -3.09 -3.22
N GLY A 133 0.36 -3.20 -2.20
CA GLY A 133 0.53 -4.41 -1.42
C GLY A 133 -0.66 -4.77 -0.53
N LEU A 134 -1.37 -3.78 0.03
CA LEU A 134 -2.62 -3.97 0.77
C LEU A 134 -3.72 -4.49 -0.15
N LEU A 135 -3.94 -3.82 -1.29
CA LEU A 135 -4.95 -4.18 -2.27
C LEU A 135 -4.73 -5.59 -2.84
N ALA A 136 -3.48 -5.95 -3.16
CA ALA A 136 -3.14 -7.30 -3.63
C ALA A 136 -3.49 -8.41 -2.63
N ARG A 137 -3.71 -8.07 -1.37
CA ARG A 137 -4.12 -8.96 -0.28
C ARG A 137 -5.59 -8.84 0.10
N GLY A 138 -6.38 -8.04 -0.65
CA GLY A 138 -7.79 -7.79 -0.37
C GLY A 138 -8.03 -6.88 0.84
N ILE A 139 -7.03 -6.11 1.27
CA ILE A 139 -7.16 -5.15 2.38
C ILE A 139 -7.41 -3.77 1.78
N HIS A 140 -8.49 -3.12 2.23
CA HIS A 140 -8.84 -1.79 1.76
C HIS A 140 -7.89 -0.72 2.31
N ALA A 141 -7.70 0.33 1.53
CA ALA A 141 -6.90 1.49 1.91
C ALA A 141 -7.64 2.79 1.62
N VAL A 142 -7.39 3.80 2.44
CA VAL A 142 -7.79 5.19 2.22
C VAL A 142 -6.53 6.03 2.23
N VAL A 143 -6.34 6.92 1.26
CA VAL A 143 -5.10 7.66 1.08
C VAL A 143 -5.27 9.13 1.42
N ILE A 144 -4.30 9.70 2.14
CA ILE A 144 -4.12 11.15 2.30
C ILE A 144 -2.75 11.52 1.75
N GLU A 145 -2.72 12.38 0.73
CA GLU A 145 -1.48 12.84 0.10
C GLU A 145 -1.48 14.36 -0.02
N PHE A 146 -0.36 15.00 0.28
CA PHE A 146 -0.24 16.44 0.26
C PHE A 146 -0.30 17.01 -1.17
N ASP A 147 0.38 16.34 -2.10
CA ASP A 147 0.44 16.77 -3.50
C ASP A 147 -0.79 16.31 -4.28
N GLU A 148 -1.56 17.30 -4.75
CA GLU A 148 -2.77 17.09 -5.53
C GLU A 148 -2.52 16.40 -6.88
N SER A 149 -1.35 16.65 -7.49
CA SER A 149 -0.98 16.04 -8.77
C SER A 149 -0.78 14.53 -8.62
N THR A 150 -0.15 14.11 -7.54
CA THR A 150 0.04 12.71 -7.18
C THR A 150 -1.29 12.00 -6.93
N VAL A 151 -2.23 12.67 -6.24
CA VAL A 151 -3.59 12.12 -6.05
C VAL A 151 -4.30 11.94 -7.38
N ARG A 152 -4.23 12.93 -8.28
CA ARG A 152 -4.83 12.83 -9.63
C ARG A 152 -4.23 11.70 -10.44
N HIS A 153 -2.90 11.55 -10.46
CA HIS A 153 -2.23 10.45 -11.18
C HIS A 153 -2.63 9.08 -10.63
N MET A 154 -2.76 8.95 -9.31
CA MET A 154 -3.26 7.72 -8.69
C MET A 154 -4.68 7.38 -9.16
N MET A 155 -5.59 8.35 -9.18
CA MET A 155 -6.99 8.15 -9.59
C MET A 155 -7.14 7.76 -11.06
N LEU A 156 -6.19 8.12 -11.93
CA LEU A 156 -6.16 7.74 -13.34
C LEU A 156 -5.63 6.31 -13.57
N ASN A 157 -5.08 5.68 -12.55
CA ASN A 157 -4.56 4.33 -12.65
C ASN A 157 -5.64 3.31 -12.25
N ASP A 158 -6.01 2.42 -13.16
CA ASP A 158 -7.08 1.43 -12.98
C ASP A 158 -6.92 0.58 -11.71
N LYS A 159 -5.67 0.29 -11.30
CA LYS A 159 -5.39 -0.48 -10.08
C LYS A 159 -5.85 0.22 -8.81
N PHE A 160 -5.93 1.55 -8.82
CA PHE A 160 -6.26 2.38 -7.67
C PHE A 160 -7.58 3.15 -7.83
N ALA A 161 -8.31 2.96 -8.93
CA ALA A 161 -9.55 3.69 -9.24
C ALA A 161 -10.61 3.60 -8.13
N HIS A 162 -10.58 2.53 -7.34
CA HIS A 162 -11.51 2.29 -6.23
C HIS A 162 -10.98 2.74 -4.86
N VAL A 163 -9.76 3.28 -4.79
CA VAL A 163 -9.15 3.73 -3.54
C VAL A 163 -9.52 5.18 -3.27
N PRO A 164 -10.26 5.49 -2.20
CA PRO A 164 -10.51 6.87 -1.84
C PRO A 164 -9.20 7.60 -1.53
N ALA A 165 -8.98 8.75 -2.16
CA ALA A 165 -7.79 9.56 -1.95
C ALA A 165 -8.17 11.02 -1.72
N LEU A 166 -7.55 11.65 -0.72
CA LEU A 166 -7.73 13.03 -0.31
C LEU A 166 -6.43 13.82 -0.51
N ALA A 167 -6.52 14.94 -1.24
CA ALA A 167 -5.44 15.92 -1.27
C ALA A 167 -5.46 16.74 0.04
N GLY A 168 -4.39 16.61 0.84
CA GLY A 168 -4.29 17.30 2.12
C GLY A 168 -3.13 16.82 2.99
N ARG A 169 -2.95 17.49 4.13
CA ARG A 169 -1.89 17.14 5.09
C ARG A 169 -2.33 15.95 5.93
N GLY A 170 -1.52 14.88 5.96
CA GLY A 170 -1.80 13.67 6.73
C GLY A 170 -1.78 13.88 8.25
N GLY A 171 -1.07 14.90 8.76
CA GLY A 171 -1.04 15.25 10.18
C GLY A 171 -2.25 16.05 10.66
N ASP A 172 -3.09 16.56 9.77
CA ASP A 172 -4.26 17.35 10.15
C ASP A 172 -5.38 16.44 10.66
N ARG A 173 -5.82 16.68 11.88
CA ARG A 173 -6.91 15.94 12.52
C ARG A 173 -8.17 15.87 11.65
N ALA A 174 -8.59 16.98 11.06
CA ALA A 174 -9.78 17.05 10.21
C ALA A 174 -9.68 16.14 8.98
N ASN A 175 -8.49 16.00 8.37
CA ASN A 175 -8.27 15.13 7.24
C ASN A 175 -8.28 13.64 7.65
N LEU A 176 -7.70 13.30 8.81
CA LEU A 176 -7.76 11.96 9.38
C LEU A 176 -9.20 11.54 9.73
N GLU A 177 -9.97 12.44 10.33
CA GLU A 177 -11.40 12.20 10.63
C GLU A 177 -12.21 11.99 9.34
N LEU A 178 -11.99 12.80 8.29
CA LEU A 178 -12.61 12.62 6.98
C LEU A 178 -12.21 11.29 6.33
N ALA A 179 -10.97 10.85 6.52
CA ALA A 179 -10.47 9.56 6.07
C ALA A 179 -11.02 8.36 6.88
N GLY A 180 -11.83 8.62 7.90
CA GLY A 180 -12.52 7.60 8.65
C GLY A 180 -11.78 7.10 9.89
N LEU A 181 -10.87 7.89 10.49
CA LEU A 181 -10.13 7.53 11.70
C LEU A 181 -11.05 7.04 12.84
N ASN A 182 -12.21 7.69 13.01
CA ASN A 182 -13.17 7.38 14.07
C ASN A 182 -14.12 6.22 13.74
N ARG A 183 -13.97 5.57 12.60
CA ARG A 183 -14.82 4.44 12.21
C ARG A 183 -14.34 3.15 12.87
N LYS A 184 -15.30 2.28 13.23
CA LYS A 184 -15.03 0.98 13.86
C LYS A 184 -14.24 0.02 12.97
N ASN A 185 -14.37 0.16 11.65
CA ASN A 185 -13.65 -0.66 10.67
C ASN A 185 -12.32 -0.03 10.18
N CYS A 186 -11.91 1.13 10.72
CA CYS A 186 -10.54 1.60 10.61
C CYS A 186 -9.67 0.77 11.56
N ILE A 187 -8.69 0.06 11.04
CA ILE A 187 -7.84 -0.86 11.82
C ILE A 187 -6.43 -0.33 12.04
N GLY A 188 -6.04 0.74 11.35
CA GLY A 188 -4.75 1.38 11.61
C GLY A 188 -4.42 2.50 10.62
N VAL A 189 -3.32 3.18 10.94
CA VAL A 189 -2.76 4.29 10.14
C VAL A 189 -1.31 4.02 9.80
N ILE A 190 -0.94 4.27 8.55
CA ILE A 190 0.41 4.04 8.01
C ILE A 190 0.98 5.38 7.53
N ALA A 191 1.99 5.91 8.21
CA ALA A 191 2.66 7.17 7.90
C ALA A 191 3.92 6.91 7.06
N THR A 192 3.86 7.23 5.77
CA THR A 192 4.92 6.96 4.77
C THR A 192 5.43 8.21 4.07
N THR A 193 5.19 9.40 4.63
CA THR A 193 5.68 10.64 4.01
C THR A 193 7.21 10.70 4.03
N ASN A 194 7.78 11.56 3.18
CA ASN A 194 9.24 11.79 3.16
C ASN A 194 9.73 12.70 4.30
N ASN A 195 8.83 13.20 5.14
CA ASN A 195 9.16 14.10 6.25
C ASN A 195 8.96 13.38 7.58
N ASN A 196 10.05 13.15 8.32
CA ASN A 196 10.04 12.48 9.61
C ASN A 196 9.14 13.17 10.63
N GLN A 197 9.13 14.53 10.64
CA GLN A 197 8.33 15.31 11.58
C GLN A 197 6.83 15.20 11.29
N VAL A 198 6.45 15.15 10.01
CA VAL A 198 5.06 14.90 9.61
C VAL A 198 4.61 13.51 10.03
N ASN A 199 5.46 12.49 9.85
CA ASN A 199 5.16 11.12 10.26
C ASN A 199 5.02 11.02 11.80
N LEU A 200 5.87 11.74 12.56
CA LEU A 200 5.73 11.85 14.01
C LEU A 200 4.40 12.51 14.40
N THR A 201 4.04 13.63 13.74
CA THR A 201 2.77 14.32 13.99
C THR A 201 1.58 13.39 13.74
N ILE A 202 1.61 12.61 12.66
CA ILE A 202 0.56 11.61 12.36
C ILE A 202 0.47 10.59 13.50
N ALA A 203 1.61 10.01 13.88
CA ALA A 203 1.65 8.99 14.94
C ALA A 203 1.09 9.50 16.27
N ILE A 204 1.53 10.68 16.72
CA ILE A 204 1.04 11.32 17.95
C ILE A 204 -0.46 11.62 17.84
N THR A 205 -0.91 12.22 16.72
CA THR A 205 -2.32 12.58 16.54
C THR A 205 -3.22 11.35 16.60
N VAL A 206 -2.81 10.26 15.96
CA VAL A 206 -3.59 9.01 15.97
C VAL A 206 -3.62 8.39 17.36
N LYS A 207 -2.48 8.25 18.03
CA LYS A 207 -2.40 7.65 19.38
C LYS A 207 -3.15 8.46 20.44
N LEU A 208 -3.20 9.79 20.30
CA LEU A 208 -4.00 10.64 21.18
C LEU A 208 -5.51 10.51 20.93
N LEU A 209 -5.95 10.38 19.68
CA LEU A 209 -7.37 10.30 19.33
C LEU A 209 -7.93 8.88 19.44
N ARG A 210 -7.14 7.88 19.09
CA ARG A 210 -7.48 6.46 19.01
C ARG A 210 -6.28 5.59 19.44
N PRO A 211 -6.03 5.48 20.77
CA PRO A 211 -4.89 4.69 21.30
C PRO A 211 -4.92 3.22 20.91
N ASP A 212 -6.11 2.69 20.61
CA ASP A 212 -6.38 1.32 20.21
C ASP A 212 -5.94 0.99 18.77
N LEU A 213 -5.77 2.01 17.92
CA LEU A 213 -5.39 1.78 16.53
C LEU A 213 -3.91 1.48 16.36
N VAL A 214 -3.64 0.57 15.43
CA VAL A 214 -2.28 0.26 14.99
C VAL A 214 -1.70 1.43 14.20
N VAL A 215 -0.53 1.91 14.61
CA VAL A 215 0.19 2.99 13.94
C VAL A 215 1.55 2.49 13.45
N LEU A 216 1.74 2.57 12.14
CA LEU A 216 3.00 2.25 11.48
C LEU A 216 3.60 3.53 10.93
N ALA A 217 4.85 3.83 11.25
CA ALA A 217 5.48 5.06 10.82
C ALA A 217 6.89 4.80 10.27
N ARG A 218 7.25 5.56 9.23
CA ARG A 218 8.62 5.63 8.72
C ARG A 218 9.36 6.78 9.37
N SER A 219 10.59 6.55 9.79
CA SER A 219 11.53 7.62 10.16
C SER A 219 12.96 7.22 9.82
N GLU A 220 13.76 8.21 9.40
CA GLU A 220 15.18 8.03 9.09
C GLU A 220 16.07 8.67 10.16
N ALA A 221 15.48 9.44 11.09
CA ALA A 221 16.18 10.12 12.16
C ALA A 221 15.96 9.37 13.48
N GLN A 222 17.05 8.92 14.12
CA GLN A 222 16.98 8.15 15.37
C GLN A 222 16.20 8.90 16.46
N ARG A 223 16.49 10.18 16.67
CA ARG A 223 15.75 11.01 17.65
C ARG A 223 14.23 10.99 17.43
N VAL A 224 13.78 10.95 16.17
CA VAL A 224 12.36 10.91 15.85
C VAL A 224 11.81 9.50 16.08
N CYS A 225 12.60 8.45 15.79
CA CYS A 225 12.23 7.07 16.12
C CYS A 225 12.03 6.90 17.63
N ASP A 226 12.97 7.40 18.45
CA ASP A 226 12.90 7.32 19.91
C ASP A 226 11.66 8.05 20.44
N ASN A 227 11.35 9.21 19.88
CA ASN A 227 10.15 9.98 20.22
C ASN A 227 8.87 9.23 19.81
N MET A 228 8.80 8.63 18.60
CA MET A 228 7.67 7.80 18.20
C MET A 228 7.47 6.60 19.12
N ALA A 229 8.57 5.97 19.57
CA ALA A 229 8.53 4.84 20.47
C ALA A 229 7.94 5.21 21.85
N SER A 230 8.20 6.43 22.34
CA SER A 230 7.66 6.93 23.61
C SER A 230 6.13 7.15 23.62
N PHE A 231 5.50 7.16 22.43
CA PHE A 231 4.05 7.26 22.24
C PHE A 231 3.41 5.95 21.80
N ASP A 232 4.04 4.81 22.08
CA ASP A 232 3.53 3.47 21.76
C ASP A 232 3.19 3.29 20.27
N THR A 233 4.03 3.86 19.36
CA THR A 233 3.91 3.57 17.93
C THR A 233 4.23 2.11 17.67
N ASP A 234 3.30 1.35 17.07
CA ASP A 234 3.38 -0.12 16.99
C ASP A 234 4.52 -0.63 16.09
N LEU A 235 4.84 0.12 15.04
CA LEU A 235 5.99 -0.17 14.19
C LEU A 235 6.64 1.11 13.69
N ILE A 236 7.93 1.25 13.98
CA ILE A 236 8.77 2.33 13.44
C ILE A 236 9.78 1.70 12.48
N VAL A 237 9.77 2.17 11.24
CA VAL A 237 10.65 1.63 10.19
C VAL A 237 11.71 2.65 9.83
N ASN A 238 12.94 2.37 10.22
CA ASN A 238 14.12 3.09 9.74
C ASN A 238 14.78 2.28 8.61
N PRO A 239 14.66 2.70 7.34
CA PRO A 239 15.17 1.93 6.21
C PRO A 239 16.68 1.77 6.21
N TYR A 240 17.41 2.74 6.75
CA TYR A 240 18.87 2.71 6.80
C TYR A 240 19.36 1.72 7.85
N GLN A 241 18.71 1.73 9.01
CA GLN A 241 18.99 0.77 10.08
C GLN A 241 18.76 -0.67 9.60
N ILE A 242 17.58 -0.93 9.02
CA ILE A 242 17.24 -2.28 8.52
C ILE A 242 18.21 -2.76 7.45
N PHE A 243 18.63 -1.88 6.54
CA PHE A 243 19.59 -2.29 5.51
C PHE A 243 20.97 -2.58 6.09
N ALA A 244 21.44 -1.73 6.99
CA ALA A 244 22.73 -1.91 7.65
C ALA A 244 22.76 -3.20 8.51
N GLU A 245 21.69 -3.48 9.27
CA GLU A 245 21.52 -4.74 10.00
C GLU A 245 21.51 -5.96 9.06
N ARG A 246 20.96 -5.83 7.86
CA ARG A 246 20.99 -6.91 6.85
C ARG A 246 22.39 -7.16 6.31
N ILE A 247 23.21 -6.12 6.12
CA ILE A 247 24.63 -6.29 5.76
C ILE A 247 25.35 -7.01 6.89
N SER A 248 25.18 -6.56 8.13
CA SER A 248 25.75 -7.20 9.30
C SER A 248 25.34 -8.68 9.42
N LEU A 249 24.07 -8.98 9.15
CA LEU A 249 23.59 -10.36 9.14
C LEU A 249 24.23 -11.19 8.00
N ALA A 250 24.41 -10.61 6.81
CA ALA A 250 25.07 -11.30 5.71
C ALA A 250 26.55 -11.60 6.01
N LEU A 251 27.23 -10.71 6.75
CA LEU A 251 28.62 -10.89 7.20
C LEU A 251 28.73 -11.91 8.32
N SER A 252 27.85 -11.86 9.32
CA SER A 252 27.92 -12.71 10.52
C SER A 252 27.36 -14.11 10.29
N SER A 253 26.26 -14.22 9.54
CA SER A 253 25.55 -15.48 9.26
C SER A 253 24.88 -15.44 7.86
N PRO A 254 25.61 -15.78 6.78
CA PRO A 254 25.07 -15.81 5.43
C PRO A 254 23.82 -16.69 5.28
N ILE A 255 23.72 -17.78 6.06
CA ILE A 255 22.56 -18.68 6.01
C ILE A 255 21.29 -18.02 6.58
N LYS A 256 21.39 -17.26 7.67
CA LYS A 256 20.23 -16.50 8.21
C LYS A 256 19.78 -15.42 7.24
N PHE A 257 20.75 -14.71 6.64
CA PHE A 257 20.47 -13.72 5.60
C PHE A 257 19.73 -14.37 4.40
N LEU A 258 20.18 -15.53 3.94
CA LEU A 258 19.59 -16.28 2.84
C LEU A 258 18.14 -16.65 3.14
N VAL A 259 17.88 -17.28 4.29
CA VAL A 259 16.52 -17.65 4.71
C VAL A 259 15.62 -16.42 4.83
N GLN A 260 16.12 -15.34 5.42
CA GLN A 260 15.40 -14.08 5.51
C GLN A 260 15.06 -13.53 4.12
N ASP A 261 16.03 -13.52 3.19
CA ASP A 261 15.80 -13.03 1.82
C ASP A 261 14.76 -13.88 1.07
N TRP A 262 14.79 -15.20 1.21
CA TRP A 262 13.79 -16.08 0.62
C TRP A 262 12.39 -15.79 1.10
N LEU A 263 12.21 -15.66 2.42
CA LEU A 263 10.88 -15.46 3.03
C LEU A 263 10.28 -14.06 2.75
N ILE A 264 11.12 -13.04 2.50
CA ILE A 264 10.65 -11.69 2.16
C ILE A 264 10.63 -11.40 0.66
N SER A 265 11.10 -12.31 -0.18
CA SER A 265 11.11 -12.14 -1.64
C SER A 265 9.70 -12.15 -2.23
N VAL A 266 9.55 -11.62 -3.45
CA VAL A 266 8.26 -11.67 -4.16
C VAL A 266 7.97 -13.12 -4.54
N PRO A 267 6.81 -13.67 -4.16
CA PRO A 267 6.46 -15.06 -4.47
C PRO A 267 6.65 -15.41 -5.95
N GLY A 268 7.28 -16.56 -6.20
CA GLY A 268 7.51 -17.08 -7.55
C GLY A 268 8.72 -16.50 -8.28
N THR A 269 9.41 -15.48 -7.74
CA THR A 269 10.69 -15.02 -8.30
C THR A 269 11.79 -16.03 -8.05
N LYS A 270 12.80 -16.08 -8.95
CA LYS A 270 13.96 -16.96 -8.76
C LYS A 270 14.64 -16.63 -7.43
N LEU A 271 14.97 -17.64 -6.65
CA LEU A 271 15.75 -17.49 -5.42
C LEU A 271 17.15 -16.99 -5.76
N ARG A 272 17.67 -16.13 -4.90
CA ARG A 272 19.07 -15.74 -4.97
C ARG A 272 19.91 -16.76 -4.26
N GLU A 273 21.12 -16.95 -4.76
CA GLU A 273 22.16 -17.68 -4.05
C GLU A 273 22.61 -16.92 -2.80
N ALA A 274 23.28 -17.60 -1.90
CA ALA A 274 23.83 -16.95 -0.73
C ALA A 274 24.79 -15.83 -1.17
N ILE A 275 24.65 -14.66 -0.55
CA ILE A 275 25.56 -13.55 -0.75
C ILE A 275 26.51 -13.58 0.43
N GLU A 276 27.81 -13.70 0.13
CA GLU A 276 28.88 -13.70 1.13
C GLU A 276 29.71 -12.42 0.94
N PRO A 277 29.34 -11.31 1.65
CA PRO A 277 30.16 -10.11 1.60
C PRO A 277 31.58 -10.40 2.13
N PRO A 278 32.61 -9.84 1.51
CA PRO A 278 34.01 -10.11 1.91
C PRO A 278 34.33 -9.53 3.29
N ARG A 279 35.32 -10.11 3.96
CA ARG A 279 35.74 -9.69 5.29
C ARG A 279 37.01 -8.81 5.31
N GLY A 280 37.50 -8.41 4.16
CA GLY A 280 38.63 -7.49 4.02
C GLY A 280 38.23 -5.99 4.12
N PRO A 281 39.11 -5.09 3.65
CA PRO A 281 38.86 -3.65 3.76
C PRO A 281 37.69 -3.17 2.90
N TRP A 282 36.92 -2.21 3.44
CA TRP A 282 35.77 -1.59 2.77
C TRP A 282 35.98 -0.10 2.56
N ILE A 283 35.45 0.43 1.44
CA ILE A 283 35.33 1.86 1.17
C ILE A 283 33.86 2.24 1.20
N VAL A 284 33.54 3.29 1.97
CA VAL A 284 32.17 3.84 2.03
C VAL A 284 32.15 5.25 1.48
N CYS A 285 31.58 5.45 0.29
CA CYS A 285 31.48 6.76 -0.35
C CYS A 285 30.16 7.43 0.04
N GLY A 286 30.24 8.42 0.92
CA GLY A 286 29.14 9.19 1.50
C GLY A 286 28.90 8.89 2.98
N ALA A 287 29.30 9.83 3.86
CA ALA A 287 29.14 9.79 5.32
C ALA A 287 27.79 10.33 5.80
N GLY A 288 26.77 10.32 4.94
CA GLY A 288 25.41 10.68 5.31
C GLY A 288 24.74 9.65 6.20
N ARG A 289 23.44 9.86 6.55
CA ARG A 289 22.68 8.98 7.44
C ARG A 289 22.73 7.50 7.06
N PHE A 290 22.74 7.18 5.77
CA PHE A 290 22.84 5.81 5.29
C PHE A 290 24.26 5.25 5.45
N GLY A 291 25.26 5.98 4.93
CA GLY A 291 26.67 5.55 4.99
C GLY A 291 27.15 5.37 6.44
N ALA A 292 26.82 6.32 7.32
CA ALA A 292 27.17 6.20 8.75
C ALA A 292 26.63 4.92 9.41
N ARG A 293 25.41 4.50 9.08
CA ARG A 293 24.84 3.25 9.60
C ARG A 293 25.53 2.01 9.00
N VAL A 294 25.95 2.08 7.75
CA VAL A 294 26.71 0.99 7.13
C VAL A 294 28.10 0.88 7.76
N VAL A 295 28.80 2.01 7.95
CA VAL A 295 30.11 2.04 8.63
C VAL A 295 30.01 1.43 10.02
N GLU A 296 29.05 1.88 10.83
CA GLU A 296 28.79 1.35 12.18
C GLU A 296 28.67 -0.20 12.17
N GLN A 297 27.95 -0.76 11.20
CA GLN A 297 27.77 -2.22 11.14
C GLN A 297 29.01 -2.96 10.59
N LEU A 298 29.79 -2.35 9.72
CA LEU A 298 31.06 -2.92 9.27
C LEU A 298 32.08 -2.94 10.42
N GLU A 299 32.13 -1.86 11.20
CA GLU A 299 33.00 -1.75 12.40
C GLU A 299 32.59 -2.73 13.51
N VAL A 300 31.28 -2.92 13.75
CA VAL A 300 30.75 -3.94 14.68
C VAL A 300 31.24 -5.36 14.29
N ASN A 301 31.37 -5.61 12.98
CA ASN A 301 31.93 -6.88 12.47
C ASN A 301 33.48 -6.87 12.37
N SER A 302 34.15 -5.88 12.97
CA SER A 302 35.61 -5.73 13.01
C SER A 302 36.26 -5.61 11.63
N LEU A 303 35.57 -5.01 10.67
CA LEU A 303 36.08 -4.80 9.31
C LEU A 303 36.77 -3.43 9.19
N PRO A 304 37.93 -3.35 8.52
CA PRO A 304 38.57 -2.07 8.23
C PRO A 304 37.73 -1.25 7.26
N VAL A 305 37.43 0.01 7.59
CA VAL A 305 36.64 0.89 6.76
C VAL A 305 37.38 2.20 6.47
N THR A 306 37.39 2.62 5.21
CA THR A 306 37.82 3.94 4.79
C THR A 306 36.59 4.73 4.30
N VAL A 307 36.37 5.91 4.85
CA VAL A 307 35.20 6.74 4.53
C VAL A 307 35.61 7.85 3.57
N VAL A 308 34.84 8.05 2.50
CA VAL A 308 35.01 9.13 1.51
C VAL A 308 33.79 10.05 1.56
N ASP A 309 33.97 11.33 1.82
CA ASP A 309 32.87 12.33 1.74
C ASP A 309 33.42 13.69 1.27
N VAL A 310 32.55 14.48 0.64
CA VAL A 310 32.85 15.84 0.19
C VAL A 310 32.72 16.88 1.32
N HIS A 311 32.14 16.50 2.44
CA HIS A 311 31.90 17.37 3.60
C HIS A 311 32.95 17.12 4.68
N PRO A 312 33.91 18.03 4.88
CA PRO A 312 35.00 17.84 5.84
C PRO A 312 34.52 17.75 7.30
N ASP A 313 33.37 18.33 7.61
CA ASP A 313 32.74 18.33 8.94
C ASP A 313 32.26 16.92 9.38
N ARG A 314 32.09 15.98 8.47
CA ARG A 314 31.65 14.61 8.75
C ARG A 314 32.80 13.63 8.96
N LEU A 315 33.97 13.95 8.43
CA LEU A 315 35.12 13.03 8.40
C LEU A 315 35.79 12.80 9.76
N PRO A 316 35.86 13.79 10.69
CA PRO A 316 36.53 13.59 11.98
C PRO A 316 35.90 12.49 12.86
N ALA A 317 34.72 12.01 12.51
CA ALA A 317 34.09 10.89 13.21
C ALA A 317 34.71 9.52 12.88
N TYR A 318 35.57 9.42 11.88
CA TYR A 318 36.09 8.16 11.35
C TYR A 318 37.62 8.07 11.46
N GLU A 319 38.13 6.89 11.76
CA GLU A 319 39.59 6.64 11.92
C GLU A 319 40.36 6.82 10.59
N LYS A 320 39.78 6.32 9.49
CA LYS A 320 40.30 6.48 8.14
C LYS A 320 39.31 7.19 7.27
N ALA A 321 39.67 8.38 6.80
CA ALA A 321 38.79 9.23 6.00
C ALA A 321 39.56 9.95 4.91
N VAL A 322 38.92 10.09 3.74
CA VAL A 322 39.45 10.82 2.58
C VAL A 322 38.44 11.90 2.20
N LEU A 323 38.91 13.13 2.06
CA LEU A 323 38.10 14.25 1.60
C LEU A 323 38.09 14.27 0.08
N GLY A 324 36.93 14.03 -0.53
CA GLY A 324 36.80 14.04 -1.99
C GLY A 324 35.52 13.42 -2.48
N ARG A 325 35.39 13.33 -3.78
CA ARG A 325 34.25 12.72 -4.45
C ARG A 325 34.57 11.27 -4.81
N GLY A 326 33.79 10.33 -4.32
CA GLY A 326 33.93 8.91 -4.68
C GLY A 326 33.69 8.62 -6.17
N THR A 327 33.22 9.59 -6.95
CA THR A 327 33.09 9.50 -8.41
C THR A 327 34.44 9.68 -9.14
N GLU A 328 35.46 10.19 -8.45
CA GLU A 328 36.79 10.50 -9.02
C GLU A 328 37.80 9.40 -8.72
N ALA A 329 38.52 8.94 -9.76
CA ALA A 329 39.45 7.83 -9.66
C ALA A 329 40.55 8.09 -8.61
N HIS A 330 41.18 9.27 -8.62
CA HIS A 330 42.25 9.61 -7.67
C HIS A 330 41.79 9.57 -6.20
N THR A 331 40.54 9.98 -5.92
CA THR A 331 39.97 9.91 -4.56
C THR A 331 39.80 8.45 -4.11
N LEU A 332 39.38 7.56 -5.01
CA LEU A 332 39.27 6.13 -4.71
C LEU A 332 40.64 5.45 -4.58
N GLU A 333 41.64 5.87 -5.35
CA GLU A 333 43.03 5.41 -5.21
C GLU A 333 43.62 5.84 -3.86
N GLU A 334 43.41 7.09 -3.43
CA GLU A 334 43.80 7.59 -2.10
C GLU A 334 43.07 6.82 -0.98
N ALA A 335 41.80 6.42 -1.20
CA ALA A 335 41.04 5.60 -0.27
C ALA A 335 41.53 4.12 -0.21
N GLY A 336 42.50 3.71 -1.05
CA GLY A 336 43.04 2.36 -1.07
C GLY A 336 42.20 1.34 -1.83
N ILE A 337 41.58 1.73 -2.96
CA ILE A 337 40.69 0.84 -3.72
C ILE A 337 41.35 -0.41 -4.27
N ALA A 338 42.69 -0.38 -4.49
CA ALA A 338 43.46 -1.52 -4.98
C ALA A 338 43.43 -2.71 -4.02
N ASP A 339 43.47 -2.42 -2.71
CA ASP A 339 43.50 -3.40 -1.63
C ASP A 339 42.11 -3.63 -1.00
N ALA A 340 41.11 -2.86 -1.40
CA ALA A 340 39.76 -3.02 -0.91
C ALA A 340 39.08 -4.28 -1.46
N GLU A 341 38.24 -4.88 -0.65
CA GLU A 341 37.39 -6.02 -1.04
C GLU A 341 35.92 -5.63 -1.27
N GLY A 342 35.47 -4.51 -0.67
CA GLY A 342 34.12 -4.03 -0.85
C GLY A 342 34.02 -2.53 -0.96
N ILE A 343 32.99 -2.06 -1.68
CA ILE A 343 32.67 -0.64 -1.81
C ILE A 343 31.17 -0.39 -1.66
N VAL A 344 30.83 0.70 -0.95
CA VAL A 344 29.45 1.15 -0.75
C VAL A 344 29.26 2.54 -1.35
N ALA A 345 28.47 2.65 -2.41
CA ALA A 345 28.01 3.93 -2.95
C ALA A 345 26.79 4.39 -2.14
N ALA A 346 27.03 5.33 -1.18
CA ALA A 346 26.09 5.70 -0.12
C ALA A 346 25.61 7.15 -0.19
N THR A 347 25.85 7.86 -1.31
CA THR A 347 25.44 9.25 -1.48
C THR A 347 23.93 9.42 -1.57
N GLY A 348 23.45 10.67 -1.54
CA GLY A 348 22.02 11.01 -1.72
C GLY A 348 21.57 11.05 -3.18
N ASP A 349 22.50 10.95 -4.13
CA ASP A 349 22.24 11.04 -5.56
C ASP A 349 22.47 9.69 -6.25
N ASP A 350 21.48 9.26 -7.04
CA ASP A 350 21.53 7.97 -7.75
C ASP A 350 22.58 7.94 -8.86
N ILE A 351 22.80 9.08 -9.53
CA ILE A 351 23.78 9.16 -10.63
C ILE A 351 25.20 9.13 -10.08
N ASP A 352 25.44 9.85 -8.98
CA ASP A 352 26.72 9.75 -8.26
C ASP A 352 26.97 8.31 -7.80
N ASN A 353 25.98 7.62 -7.25
CA ASN A 353 26.13 6.24 -6.81
C ASN A 353 26.45 5.29 -7.97
N LEU A 354 25.82 5.46 -9.13
CA LEU A 354 26.15 4.69 -10.33
C LEU A 354 27.55 5.03 -10.85
N SER A 355 27.94 6.30 -10.85
CA SER A 355 29.28 6.74 -11.24
C SER A 355 30.36 6.14 -10.34
N ILE A 356 30.16 6.16 -9.01
CA ILE A 356 31.05 5.51 -8.04
C ILE A 356 31.24 4.02 -8.39
N ILE A 357 30.15 3.29 -8.63
CA ILE A 357 30.22 1.87 -8.97
C ILE A 357 30.98 1.64 -10.29
N MET A 358 30.77 2.49 -11.28
CA MET A 358 31.45 2.36 -12.58
C MET A 358 32.95 2.67 -12.46
N THR A 359 33.34 3.75 -11.81
CA THR A 359 34.74 4.12 -11.58
C THR A 359 35.45 3.06 -10.74
N ALA A 360 34.81 2.64 -9.65
CA ALA A 360 35.38 1.61 -8.79
C ALA A 360 35.61 0.28 -9.52
N ARG A 361 34.67 -0.10 -10.40
CA ARG A 361 34.80 -1.34 -11.19
C ARG A 361 35.93 -1.29 -12.23
N GLN A 362 36.21 -0.11 -12.76
CA GLN A 362 37.34 0.08 -13.65
C GLN A 362 38.68 -0.06 -12.91
N LEU A 363 38.75 0.44 -11.67
CA LEU A 363 39.96 0.39 -10.85
C LEU A 363 40.15 -0.99 -10.22
N ASN A 364 39.08 -1.59 -9.68
CA ASN A 364 39.12 -2.92 -9.07
C ASN A 364 37.84 -3.69 -9.38
N PRO A 365 37.79 -4.54 -10.40
CA PRO A 365 36.61 -5.30 -10.81
C PRO A 365 36.20 -6.44 -9.85
N ARG A 366 37.05 -6.76 -8.85
CA ARG A 366 36.81 -7.86 -7.90
C ARG A 366 36.05 -7.42 -6.67
N LEU A 367 35.78 -6.11 -6.51
CA LEU A 367 35.07 -5.57 -5.38
C LEU A 367 33.68 -6.13 -5.27
N PHE A 368 33.21 -6.26 -4.03
CA PHE A 368 31.81 -6.45 -3.71
C PHE A 368 31.11 -5.07 -3.71
N PHE A 369 30.12 -4.90 -4.57
CA PHE A 369 29.49 -3.62 -4.84
C PHE A 369 28.14 -3.48 -4.13
N ILE A 370 28.02 -2.50 -3.23
CA ILE A 370 26.75 -2.09 -2.63
C ILE A 370 26.38 -0.71 -3.13
N ALA A 371 25.13 -0.54 -3.62
CA ALA A 371 24.65 0.74 -4.10
C ALA A 371 23.32 1.14 -3.42
N ARG A 372 23.23 2.41 -3.02
CA ARG A 372 21.99 3.02 -2.56
C ARG A 372 21.21 3.51 -3.77
N GLN A 373 19.91 3.18 -3.83
CA GLN A 373 18.95 3.66 -4.85
C GLN A 373 17.82 4.42 -4.18
N GLU A 374 17.61 5.68 -4.61
CA GLU A 374 16.55 6.56 -4.12
C GLU A 374 15.32 6.56 -5.05
N GLN A 375 15.53 6.72 -6.35
CA GLN A 375 14.47 6.91 -7.34
C GLN A 375 14.10 5.59 -8.01
N ARG A 376 12.79 5.34 -8.14
CA ARG A 376 12.26 4.12 -8.76
C ARG A 376 12.57 4.06 -10.25
N GLU A 377 12.58 5.20 -10.90
CA GLU A 377 12.82 5.41 -12.34
C GLU A 377 14.21 4.87 -12.74
N HIS A 378 15.19 4.97 -11.84
CA HIS A 378 16.56 4.49 -12.07
C HIS A 378 16.74 2.98 -11.84
N ALA A 379 15.65 2.24 -11.53
CA ALA A 379 15.75 0.81 -11.20
C ALA A 379 16.38 -0.04 -12.31
N ALA A 380 16.17 0.30 -13.58
CA ALA A 380 16.78 -0.38 -14.71
C ALA A 380 18.29 -0.12 -14.80
N LEU A 381 18.73 1.13 -14.52
CA LEU A 381 20.14 1.49 -14.50
C LEU A 381 20.90 0.75 -13.38
N PHE A 382 20.31 0.72 -12.18
CA PHE A 382 20.90 -0.04 -11.07
C PHE A 382 20.92 -1.56 -11.33
N ALA A 383 19.92 -2.12 -12.02
CA ALA A 383 19.95 -3.52 -12.42
C ALA A 383 21.08 -3.80 -13.42
N SER A 384 21.34 -2.87 -14.34
CA SER A 384 22.43 -2.98 -15.33
C SER A 384 23.81 -2.72 -14.70
N SER A 385 23.89 -2.03 -13.57
CA SER A 385 25.16 -1.77 -12.89
C SER A 385 25.80 -3.04 -12.31
N LYS A 386 25.06 -4.15 -12.22
CA LYS A 386 25.52 -5.44 -11.64
C LYS A 386 26.09 -5.28 -10.23
N ALA A 387 25.53 -4.35 -9.43
CA ALA A 387 25.86 -4.28 -8.01
C ALA A 387 25.29 -5.51 -7.28
N ASP A 388 26.09 -6.07 -6.36
CA ASP A 388 25.74 -7.28 -5.62
C ASP A 388 24.55 -7.04 -4.70
N LEU A 389 24.51 -5.87 -4.05
CA LEU A 389 23.39 -5.43 -3.23
C LEU A 389 22.92 -4.02 -3.62
N ILE A 390 21.61 -3.86 -3.74
CA ILE A 390 20.98 -2.55 -3.99
C ILE A 390 20.03 -2.21 -2.84
N ALA A 391 20.36 -1.14 -2.12
CA ALA A 391 19.57 -0.61 -1.02
C ALA A 391 18.40 0.24 -1.55
N ARG A 392 17.23 -0.36 -1.72
CA ARG A 392 16.01 0.31 -2.16
C ARG A 392 15.15 0.70 -0.96
N ARG A 393 15.31 1.93 -0.48
CA ARG A 393 14.65 2.48 0.72
C ARG A 393 13.14 2.22 0.74
N SER A 394 12.44 2.60 -0.32
CA SER A 394 10.97 2.48 -0.39
C SER A 394 10.50 1.03 -0.31
N ARG A 395 11.26 0.10 -0.91
CA ARG A 395 10.95 -1.33 -0.90
C ARG A 395 11.12 -1.94 0.49
N ILE A 396 12.16 -1.54 1.21
CA ILE A 396 12.42 -2.00 2.58
C ILE A 396 11.26 -1.61 3.49
N VAL A 397 10.89 -0.32 3.47
CA VAL A 397 9.81 0.21 4.32
C VAL A 397 8.47 -0.44 3.98
N ALA A 398 8.08 -0.45 2.71
CA ALA A 398 6.79 -1.03 2.31
C ALA A 398 6.68 -2.51 2.68
N ARG A 399 7.75 -3.29 2.46
CA ARG A 399 7.77 -4.72 2.85
C ARG A 399 7.62 -4.91 4.34
N GLN A 400 8.35 -4.15 5.16
CA GLN A 400 8.28 -4.25 6.61
C GLN A 400 6.87 -3.93 7.13
N MET A 401 6.28 -2.83 6.63
CA MET A 401 4.92 -2.43 7.00
C MET A 401 3.88 -3.47 6.56
N LEU A 402 3.97 -3.96 5.32
CA LEU A 402 3.07 -4.99 4.82
C LEU A 402 3.20 -6.31 5.59
N SER A 403 4.42 -6.73 5.92
CA SER A 403 4.66 -7.92 6.73
C SER A 403 4.03 -7.81 8.11
N PHE A 404 4.14 -6.66 8.75
CA PHE A 404 3.51 -6.39 10.05
C PHE A 404 1.98 -6.51 9.97
N VAL A 405 1.38 -5.87 8.96
CA VAL A 405 -0.07 -5.84 8.77
C VAL A 405 -0.65 -7.21 8.42
N THR A 406 0.04 -7.95 7.55
CA THR A 406 -0.54 -9.16 6.95
C THR A 406 -0.09 -10.46 7.61
N THR A 407 1.09 -10.45 8.20
CA THR A 407 1.71 -11.68 8.68
C THR A 407 2.54 -11.44 9.95
N PRO A 408 1.90 -11.07 11.09
CA PRO A 408 2.65 -10.80 12.34
C PRO A 408 3.48 -11.99 12.81
N LEU A 409 3.02 -13.23 12.55
CA LEU A 409 3.75 -14.46 12.86
C LEU A 409 5.08 -14.58 12.10
N LEU A 410 5.16 -14.04 10.89
CA LEU A 410 6.42 -14.00 10.13
C LEU A 410 7.46 -13.14 10.81
N GLN A 411 7.07 -12.00 11.39
CA GLN A 411 8.00 -11.16 12.13
C GLN A 411 8.55 -11.89 13.37
N SER A 412 7.68 -12.58 14.10
CA SER A 412 8.10 -13.38 15.25
C SER A 412 9.05 -14.48 14.83
N PHE A 413 8.80 -15.14 13.69
CA PHE A 413 9.71 -16.14 13.13
C PHE A 413 11.06 -15.53 12.75
N MET A 414 11.08 -14.37 12.09
CA MET A 414 12.30 -13.67 11.69
C MET A 414 13.13 -13.25 12.91
N GLN A 415 12.48 -12.73 13.95
CA GLN A 415 13.18 -12.38 15.19
C GLN A 415 13.79 -13.62 15.85
N HIS A 416 13.07 -14.74 15.87
CA HIS A 416 13.60 -16.00 16.39
C HIS A 416 14.76 -16.51 15.55
N LEU A 417 14.66 -16.50 14.22
CA LEU A 417 15.74 -16.88 13.29
C LEU A 417 17.02 -16.10 13.54
N ILE A 418 16.92 -14.77 13.73
CA ILE A 418 18.09 -13.92 13.99
C ILE A 418 18.74 -14.26 15.34
N ARG A 419 17.94 -14.54 16.38
CA ARG A 419 18.41 -14.82 17.74
C ARG A 419 18.90 -16.27 17.95
N SER A 420 18.47 -17.19 17.11
CA SER A 420 18.86 -18.61 17.17
C SER A 420 20.29 -18.83 16.65
N ASP A 421 20.81 -20.01 16.86
CA ASP A 421 22.06 -20.48 16.25
C ASP A 421 21.92 -20.72 14.73
N ASP A 422 23.04 -20.89 14.05
CA ASP A 422 23.06 -21.12 12.61
C ASP A 422 22.46 -22.49 12.25
N SER A 423 22.51 -23.48 13.14
CA SER A 423 21.91 -24.79 12.93
C SER A 423 20.39 -24.72 12.73
N PHE A 424 19.70 -23.78 13.40
CA PHE A 424 18.28 -23.51 13.16
C PHE A 424 18.02 -22.94 11.76
N ALA A 425 18.88 -22.03 11.32
CA ALA A 425 18.81 -21.44 9.98
C ALA A 425 19.08 -22.49 8.89
N GLU A 426 20.06 -23.37 9.09
CA GLU A 426 20.37 -24.48 8.19
C GLU A 426 19.20 -25.45 8.05
N ARG A 427 18.59 -25.88 9.17
CA ARG A 427 17.39 -26.72 9.14
C ARG A 427 16.23 -26.03 8.42
N THR A 428 16.05 -24.72 8.63
CA THR A 428 15.02 -23.95 7.96
C THR A 428 15.29 -23.88 6.45
N ALA A 429 16.53 -23.58 6.06
CA ALA A 429 16.94 -23.51 4.66
C ALA A 429 16.75 -24.86 3.96
N ALA A 430 17.18 -25.96 4.59
CA ALA A 430 17.00 -27.31 4.04
C ALA A 430 15.53 -27.64 3.80
N ARG A 431 14.66 -27.47 4.83
CA ARG A 431 13.21 -27.72 4.71
C ARG A 431 12.54 -26.85 3.63
N LEU A 432 12.98 -25.60 3.47
CA LEU A 432 12.47 -24.71 2.42
C LEU A 432 12.95 -25.13 1.04
N ASN A 433 14.24 -25.44 0.89
CA ASN A 433 14.82 -25.83 -0.39
C ASN A 433 14.13 -27.08 -0.98
N ASP A 434 13.81 -28.05 -0.13
CA ASP A 434 13.11 -29.30 -0.53
C ASP A 434 11.75 -29.04 -1.18
N VAL A 435 11.10 -27.91 -0.88
CA VAL A 435 9.72 -27.62 -1.34
C VAL A 435 9.61 -26.48 -2.34
N LEU A 436 10.65 -25.63 -2.49
CA LEU A 436 10.53 -24.35 -3.21
C LEU A 436 10.89 -24.42 -4.70
N ASP A 437 11.63 -25.43 -5.16
CA ASP A 437 12.03 -25.57 -6.55
C ASP A 437 12.67 -24.27 -7.11
N ASN A 438 13.63 -23.73 -6.38
CA ASN A 438 14.37 -22.50 -6.70
C ASN A 438 13.50 -21.24 -6.92
N ARG A 439 12.31 -21.18 -6.30
CA ARG A 439 11.40 -20.03 -6.37
C ARG A 439 10.99 -19.56 -4.99
N ALA A 440 10.93 -18.24 -4.82
CA ALA A 440 10.50 -17.61 -3.57
C ALA A 440 9.09 -18.06 -3.15
N PRO A 441 8.91 -18.41 -1.86
CA PRO A 441 7.65 -18.94 -1.36
C PRO A 441 6.54 -17.90 -1.30
N SER A 442 5.31 -18.35 -1.40
CA SER A 442 4.18 -17.64 -0.84
C SER A 442 4.13 -17.87 0.67
N ILE A 443 3.77 -16.84 1.42
CA ILE A 443 3.60 -16.90 2.87
C ILE A 443 2.12 -16.73 3.18
N TRP A 444 1.57 -17.58 4.06
CA TRP A 444 0.17 -17.48 4.50
C TRP A 444 -0.02 -17.96 5.93
N VAL A 445 -1.12 -17.53 6.54
CA VAL A 445 -1.52 -17.96 7.87
C VAL A 445 -2.87 -18.63 7.79
N PHE A 446 -3.03 -19.76 8.49
CA PHE A 446 -4.32 -20.34 8.81
C PHE A 446 -4.62 -20.20 10.30
N GLU A 447 -5.83 -19.81 10.62
CA GLU A 447 -6.36 -19.81 11.98
C GLU A 447 -7.43 -20.90 12.08
N LEU A 448 -7.27 -21.82 13.01
CA LEU A 448 -8.15 -22.96 13.18
C LEU A 448 -9.43 -22.58 13.95
N LYS A 449 -10.26 -21.70 13.31
CA LYS A 449 -11.52 -21.16 13.87
C LYS A 449 -12.71 -21.37 12.94
N GLY A 450 -13.91 -21.04 13.40
CA GLY A 450 -15.14 -21.09 12.61
C GLY A 450 -15.45 -22.47 12.06
N GLU A 451 -15.58 -22.60 10.74
CA GLU A 451 -15.88 -23.86 10.05
C GLU A 451 -14.75 -24.86 10.16
N ILE A 452 -13.50 -24.42 10.06
CA ILE A 452 -12.30 -25.25 10.24
C ILE A 452 -12.32 -25.89 11.64
N ALA A 453 -12.66 -25.11 12.68
CA ALA A 453 -12.75 -25.64 14.04
C ALA A 453 -13.88 -26.69 14.21
N ARG A 454 -15.00 -26.52 13.49
CA ARG A 454 -16.09 -27.50 13.47
C ARG A 454 -15.63 -28.83 12.84
N ASN A 455 -14.95 -28.75 11.70
CA ASN A 455 -14.43 -29.93 11.01
C ASN A 455 -13.36 -30.67 11.85
N LEU A 456 -12.46 -29.92 12.48
CA LEU A 456 -11.47 -30.48 13.41
C LEU A 456 -12.13 -31.21 14.58
N ARG A 457 -13.17 -30.63 15.22
CA ARG A 457 -13.91 -31.32 16.30
C ARG A 457 -14.56 -32.62 15.81
N PHE A 458 -15.18 -32.57 14.63
CA PHE A 458 -15.83 -33.75 14.04
C PHE A 458 -14.83 -34.87 13.78
N VAL A 459 -13.65 -34.55 13.22
CA VAL A 459 -12.61 -35.56 12.94
C VAL A 459 -12.00 -36.10 14.24
N ARG A 460 -11.68 -35.22 15.22
CA ARG A 460 -11.14 -35.62 16.53
C ARG A 460 -12.09 -36.53 17.32
N ALA A 461 -13.39 -36.39 17.14
CA ALA A 461 -14.37 -37.32 17.76
C ALA A 461 -14.30 -38.73 17.18
N GLN A 462 -13.74 -38.92 15.98
CA GLN A 462 -13.61 -40.20 15.29
C GLN A 462 -12.17 -40.75 15.27
N THR A 463 -11.21 -39.88 15.50
CA THR A 463 -9.78 -40.19 15.52
C THR A 463 -9.17 -39.58 16.77
N SER A 464 -8.21 -40.24 17.40
CA SER A 464 -7.65 -39.77 18.69
C SER A 464 -6.97 -38.40 18.58
N LYS A 465 -6.34 -38.05 17.44
CA LYS A 465 -5.61 -36.80 17.24
C LYS A 465 -5.57 -36.41 15.76
N VAL A 466 -5.49 -35.09 15.51
CA VAL A 466 -5.17 -34.50 14.20
C VAL A 466 -3.84 -33.82 14.30
N THR A 467 -2.88 -34.17 13.43
CA THR A 467 -1.53 -33.62 13.44
C THR A 467 -1.29 -32.69 12.26
N LEU A 468 -0.18 -31.99 12.27
CA LEU A 468 0.25 -31.12 11.17
C LEU A 468 0.39 -31.92 9.87
N GLU A 469 0.91 -33.15 9.92
CA GLU A 469 1.04 -34.03 8.75
C GLU A 469 -0.31 -34.26 8.06
N HIS A 470 -1.38 -34.50 8.81
CA HIS A 470 -2.70 -34.79 8.25
C HIS A 470 -3.26 -33.63 7.41
N ILE A 471 -2.90 -32.38 7.71
CA ILE A 471 -3.36 -31.23 6.93
C ILE A 471 -2.46 -30.87 5.74
N ILE A 472 -1.17 -31.27 5.79
CA ILE A 472 -0.24 -31.05 4.67
C ILE A 472 -0.15 -32.27 3.73
N ARG A 473 -0.83 -33.37 4.03
CA ARG A 473 -0.92 -34.55 3.15
C ARG A 473 -1.82 -34.22 1.96
N ASN A 474 -1.37 -34.62 0.76
CA ASN A 474 -2.15 -34.45 -0.46
C ASN A 474 -3.28 -35.49 -0.52
N SER A 475 -4.49 -35.08 -0.18
CA SER A 475 -5.68 -35.94 -0.19
C SER A 475 -6.09 -36.48 -1.59
N ARG A 476 -5.41 -36.01 -2.65
CA ARG A 476 -5.68 -36.42 -4.04
C ARG A 476 -4.61 -37.35 -4.61
N SER A 477 -3.50 -37.54 -3.90
CA SER A 477 -2.45 -38.47 -4.31
C SER A 477 -2.63 -39.80 -3.59
N GLU A 478 -2.61 -40.91 -4.34
CA GLU A 478 -2.63 -42.28 -3.79
C GLU A 478 -1.31 -42.61 -3.06
N GLU A 479 -0.22 -41.90 -3.38
CA GLU A 479 1.12 -42.14 -2.84
C GLU A 479 1.39 -41.42 -1.49
N ASN A 480 0.38 -40.81 -0.87
CA ASN A 480 0.50 -40.09 0.40
C ASN A 480 1.54 -38.93 0.39
N GLU A 481 1.77 -38.33 -0.76
CA GLU A 481 2.70 -37.21 -0.91
C GLU A 481 2.36 -36.05 0.00
N LEU A 482 3.39 -35.36 0.50
CA LEU A 482 3.22 -34.12 1.24
C LEU A 482 3.15 -32.93 0.28
N LEU A 483 2.31 -31.97 0.61
CA LEU A 483 2.19 -30.73 -0.14
C LEU A 483 3.49 -29.92 -0.02
N PRO A 484 3.91 -29.21 -1.09
CA PRO A 484 5.18 -28.46 -1.12
C PRO A 484 5.07 -27.17 -0.27
N CYS A 485 5.12 -27.34 1.04
CA CYS A 485 5.11 -26.28 2.04
C CYS A 485 5.76 -26.69 3.35
N VAL A 486 6.22 -25.69 4.10
CA VAL A 486 6.81 -25.82 5.43
C VAL A 486 5.96 -25.01 6.42
N CYS A 487 5.60 -25.60 7.55
CA CYS A 487 5.05 -24.84 8.67
C CYS A 487 6.22 -24.19 9.43
N LEU A 488 6.28 -22.85 9.39
CA LEU A 488 7.34 -22.07 10.04
C LEU A 488 7.04 -21.84 11.52
N THR A 489 5.76 -21.60 11.87
CA THR A 489 5.36 -21.27 13.24
C THR A 489 3.98 -21.81 13.53
N LEU A 490 3.81 -22.42 14.69
CA LEU A 490 2.54 -22.70 15.33
C LEU A 490 2.40 -21.82 16.56
N GLU A 491 1.35 -21.00 16.62
CA GLU A 491 1.02 -20.17 17.78
C GLU A 491 -0.25 -20.72 18.45
N ARG A 492 -0.15 -20.99 19.74
CA ARG A 492 -1.21 -21.50 20.61
C ARG A 492 -1.34 -20.62 21.83
N GLY A 493 -2.29 -19.68 21.81
CA GLY A 493 -2.37 -18.63 22.82
C GLY A 493 -1.10 -17.79 22.88
N ALA A 494 -0.40 -17.79 24.03
CA ALA A 494 0.86 -17.08 24.19
C ALA A 494 2.11 -17.91 23.79
N GLN A 495 1.95 -19.22 23.55
CA GLN A 495 3.07 -20.09 23.22
C GLN A 495 3.30 -20.13 21.69
N ARG A 496 4.58 -20.15 21.30
CA ARG A 496 5.00 -20.30 19.89
C ARG A 496 5.99 -21.42 19.75
N VAL A 497 5.70 -22.31 18.81
CA VAL A 497 6.59 -23.40 18.40
C VAL A 497 7.09 -23.05 17.00
N PHE A 498 8.41 -22.91 16.87
CA PHE A 498 9.06 -22.62 15.60
C PHE A 498 9.52 -23.92 14.93
N LEU A 499 9.30 -24.05 13.62
CA LEU A 499 9.51 -25.25 12.82
C LEU A 499 8.89 -26.52 13.47
N PRO A 500 7.58 -26.49 13.78
CA PRO A 500 6.93 -27.65 14.42
C PRO A 500 7.14 -28.91 13.59
N ASP A 501 7.25 -30.03 14.29
CA ASP A 501 7.37 -31.34 13.64
C ASP A 501 6.03 -31.78 13.06
N LYS A 502 6.08 -32.67 12.07
CA LYS A 502 4.91 -33.19 11.37
C LYS A 502 3.87 -33.83 12.31
N ASP A 503 4.36 -34.45 13.37
CA ASP A 503 3.53 -35.13 14.40
C ASP A 503 2.88 -34.15 15.40
N THR A 504 3.16 -32.86 15.31
CA THR A 504 2.61 -31.85 16.22
C THR A 504 1.09 -31.87 16.14
N GLU A 505 0.43 -32.13 17.29
CA GLU A 505 -1.01 -32.13 17.40
C GLU A 505 -1.59 -30.72 17.26
N LEU A 506 -2.61 -30.57 16.43
CA LEU A 506 -3.30 -29.31 16.18
C LEU A 506 -4.47 -29.12 17.13
N GLN A 507 -4.65 -27.92 17.64
CA GLN A 507 -5.77 -27.54 18.52
C GLN A 507 -6.60 -26.42 17.88
N ILE A 508 -7.83 -26.27 18.38
CA ILE A 508 -8.71 -25.18 17.97
C ILE A 508 -8.11 -23.87 18.43
N HIS A 509 -8.21 -22.84 17.59
CA HIS A 509 -7.59 -21.53 17.73
C HIS A 509 -6.07 -21.48 17.50
N ASP A 510 -5.41 -22.61 17.15
CA ASP A 510 -4.04 -22.54 16.70
C ASP A 510 -3.94 -21.64 15.44
N ARG A 511 -2.86 -20.89 15.38
CA ARG A 511 -2.49 -20.09 14.20
C ARG A 511 -1.22 -20.67 13.60
N LEU A 512 -1.28 -21.02 12.32
CA LEU A 512 -0.22 -21.72 11.60
C LEU A 512 0.34 -20.82 10.50
N LEU A 513 1.63 -20.52 10.57
CA LEU A 513 2.36 -19.80 9.51
C LEU A 513 3.02 -20.82 8.59
N PHE A 514 2.71 -20.72 7.30
CA PHE A 514 3.32 -21.54 6.27
C PHE A 514 4.12 -20.74 5.25
N ALA A 515 5.17 -21.37 4.73
CA ALA A 515 5.88 -20.95 3.53
C ALA A 515 5.85 -22.08 2.50
N GLY A 516 5.57 -21.80 1.22
CA GLY A 516 5.50 -22.83 0.20
C GLY A 516 4.92 -22.34 -1.12
N ARG A 517 4.54 -23.29 -1.99
CA ARG A 517 3.93 -22.97 -3.29
C ARG A 517 2.46 -22.60 -3.10
N GLY A 518 1.96 -21.64 -3.88
CA GLY A 518 0.57 -21.16 -3.77
C GLY A 518 -0.50 -22.25 -3.98
N LEU A 519 -0.17 -23.33 -4.70
CA LEU A 519 -1.05 -24.50 -4.85
C LEU A 519 -1.28 -25.19 -3.50
N ALA A 520 -0.24 -25.37 -2.69
CA ALA A 520 -0.33 -26.00 -1.38
C ALA A 520 -1.31 -25.26 -0.45
N ARG A 521 -1.30 -23.92 -0.47
CA ARG A 521 -2.26 -23.10 0.30
C ARG A 521 -3.71 -23.48 -0.02
N ARG A 522 -4.05 -23.62 -1.30
CA ARG A 522 -5.42 -23.96 -1.73
C ARG A 522 -5.81 -25.36 -1.32
N GLN A 523 -4.91 -26.31 -1.43
CA GLN A 523 -5.16 -27.70 -1.06
C GLN A 523 -5.30 -27.87 0.45
N ILE A 524 -4.46 -27.24 1.27
CA ILE A 524 -4.59 -27.23 2.73
C ILE A 524 -5.92 -26.59 3.14
N LEU A 525 -6.28 -25.45 2.56
CA LEU A 525 -7.56 -24.81 2.86
C LEU A 525 -8.72 -25.75 2.55
N TRP A 526 -8.68 -26.43 1.40
CA TRP A 526 -9.71 -27.38 1.01
C TRP A 526 -9.80 -28.56 1.99
N THR A 527 -8.67 -29.15 2.39
CA THR A 527 -8.62 -30.22 3.40
C THR A 527 -9.20 -29.76 4.75
N LEU A 528 -8.91 -28.53 5.18
CA LEU A 528 -9.43 -27.96 6.43
C LEU A 528 -10.93 -27.64 6.37
N MET A 529 -11.45 -27.28 5.20
CA MET A 529 -12.87 -26.95 5.00
C MET A 529 -13.75 -28.16 4.72
N ASP A 530 -13.17 -29.29 4.31
CA ASP A 530 -13.89 -30.55 4.05
C ASP A 530 -13.56 -31.62 5.11
N SER A 531 -14.49 -31.86 6.01
CA SER A 531 -14.32 -32.86 7.09
C SER A 531 -14.06 -34.27 6.57
N HIS A 532 -14.54 -34.62 5.37
CA HIS A 532 -14.30 -35.93 4.77
C HIS A 532 -12.84 -36.08 4.32
N SER A 533 -12.32 -35.10 3.60
CA SER A 533 -10.91 -35.08 3.17
C SER A 533 -9.96 -35.12 4.37
N LEU A 534 -10.26 -34.36 5.43
CA LEU A 534 -9.47 -34.36 6.66
C LEU A 534 -9.53 -35.74 7.35
N LEU A 535 -10.69 -36.40 7.38
CA LEU A 535 -10.85 -37.74 7.97
C LEU A 535 -10.08 -38.79 7.17
N VAL A 536 -10.12 -38.74 5.83
CA VAL A 536 -9.35 -39.66 4.96
C VAL A 536 -7.86 -39.51 5.26
N ASN A 537 -7.36 -38.28 5.32
CA ASN A 537 -5.94 -38.01 5.61
C ASN A 537 -5.52 -38.49 7.02
N THR A 538 -6.46 -38.51 7.98
CA THR A 538 -6.18 -38.87 9.39
C THR A 538 -6.30 -40.38 9.64
N SER A 539 -7.29 -41.05 9.03
CA SER A 539 -7.64 -42.46 9.35
C SER A 539 -7.45 -43.43 8.18
N GLY A 540 -7.20 -42.92 6.96
CA GLY A 540 -7.21 -43.71 5.73
C GLY A 540 -8.59 -44.25 5.34
N LYS A 541 -9.66 -43.94 6.10
CA LYS A 541 -11.00 -44.48 5.87
C LYS A 541 -11.80 -43.58 4.95
N HIS A 542 -12.20 -44.08 3.81
CA HIS A 542 -13.15 -43.43 2.92
C HIS A 542 -14.58 -43.65 3.45
N LEU A 543 -15.21 -42.61 4.00
CA LEU A 543 -16.62 -42.63 4.31
C LEU A 543 -17.42 -42.28 3.04
N PRO A 544 -18.52 -43.01 2.77
CA PRO A 544 -19.38 -42.74 1.64
C PRO A 544 -19.94 -41.29 1.70
N ARG A 545 -19.98 -40.58 0.58
CA ARG A 545 -20.60 -39.25 0.49
C ARG A 545 -22.13 -39.41 0.44
N GLY A 546 -22.82 -38.72 1.37
CA GLY A 546 -24.28 -38.66 1.46
C GLY A 546 -24.85 -39.31 2.72
N ALA A 547 -25.94 -38.76 3.27
CA ALA A 547 -26.58 -39.26 4.51
C ALA A 547 -27.08 -40.71 4.39
N LEU A 548 -27.64 -41.08 3.23
CA LEU A 548 -28.14 -42.41 2.91
C LEU A 548 -27.02 -43.46 2.86
N TRP A 549 -25.89 -43.13 2.21
CA TRP A 549 -24.76 -44.05 2.11
C TRP A 549 -24.00 -44.20 3.43
N ARG A 550 -23.94 -43.17 4.26
CA ARG A 550 -23.41 -43.25 5.63
C ARG A 550 -24.28 -44.16 6.51
N TRP A 551 -25.60 -44.07 6.41
CA TRP A 551 -26.53 -44.90 7.15
C TRP A 551 -26.42 -46.38 6.72
N LEU A 552 -26.30 -46.66 5.41
CA LEU A 552 -26.10 -48.03 4.90
C LEU A 552 -24.75 -48.61 5.34
N SER A 553 -23.67 -47.85 5.34
CA SER A 553 -22.36 -48.33 5.76
C SER A 553 -22.22 -48.55 7.27
N GLN A 554 -23.09 -47.95 8.08
CA GLN A 554 -23.19 -48.21 9.52
C GLN A 554 -23.97 -49.49 9.84
N ARG A 555 -24.85 -49.95 8.93
CA ARG A 555 -25.61 -51.20 9.09
C ARG A 555 -24.89 -52.45 8.56
N SER A 556 -23.85 -52.28 7.79
CA SER A 556 -23.05 -53.39 7.25
C SER A 556 -21.82 -53.75 8.10
N ARG A 557 -21.71 -53.17 9.29
CA ARG A 557 -20.83 -53.56 10.39
C ARG A 557 -21.68 -54.09 11.55
#